data_12d8db335a37edb78919896cc2bac9e5
#
_entry.id   12d8db335a37edb78919896cc2bac9e5
#
_cell.length_a   1.000
_cell.length_b   1.000
_cell.length_c   1.000
_cell.angle_alpha   90.00
_cell.angle_beta   90.00
_cell.angle_gamma   90.00
#
_symmetry.space_group_name_H-M   'P 1'
#
loop_
_entity.id
_entity.type
_entity.pdbx_description
1 polymer ?
#
loop_
_entity_poly.entity_id
_entity_poly.type
_entity_poly.pdbx_seq_one_letter_code
_entity_poly.pdbx_strand_id
1 'polypeptide(L)'
;EDFTKALEDGKVEALNLVIKGDVSGAVEALEDSLLKIEVDDSVQLRIIHRGVGAITESDVNLATVDSAIIIGFNVKPDNKAKERADREGVEIRQYSVIYAALEDIEKSLKGMLKPEYEEAQLGTAEVREIFKSSKVGTIAGSIVRSGSIKRNSLARISRGGTMLAENLKIESLKRFKDDANEVKTDFECGIGLAGFNEIELGDIIETYEMREKPRV
;
A
#
# COMPACT_ATOMS: atom_id res chain seq x y z
N GLU A 1 -3.92 16.53 -21.91
CA GLU A 1 -5.12 15.72 -22.20
C GLU A 1 -5.05 14.31 -21.60
N ASP A 2 -3.88 13.66 -21.57
CA ASP A 2 -3.73 12.30 -21.00
C ASP A 2 -3.85 12.27 -19.46
N PHE A 3 -3.48 13.35 -18.82
CA PHE A 3 -3.38 13.43 -17.37
C PHE A 3 -4.76 13.54 -16.68
N THR A 4 -5.66 14.37 -17.24
CA THR A 4 -7.04 14.52 -16.75
C THR A 4 -7.79 13.18 -16.85
N LYS A 5 -7.49 12.42 -17.87
CA LYS A 5 -8.07 11.09 -18.09
C LYS A 5 -7.55 10.04 -17.10
N ALA A 6 -6.27 10.14 -16.70
CA ALA A 6 -5.68 9.25 -15.67
C ALA A 6 -6.25 9.52 -14.27
N LEU A 7 -6.62 10.76 -13.95
CA LEU A 7 -7.35 11.13 -12.72
C LEU A 7 -8.79 10.61 -12.74
N GLU A 8 -9.49 10.76 -13.88
CA GLU A 8 -10.85 10.23 -14.07
C GLU A 8 -10.89 8.70 -13.97
N ASP A 9 -9.83 8.02 -14.44
CA ASP A 9 -9.68 6.57 -14.34
C ASP A 9 -9.25 6.09 -12.93
N GLY A 10 -9.07 6.98 -11.95
CA GLY A 10 -8.69 6.67 -10.57
C GLY A 10 -7.29 6.07 -10.41
N LYS A 11 -6.42 6.25 -11.42
CA LYS A 11 -5.04 5.74 -11.41
C LYS A 11 -4.05 6.67 -10.71
N VAL A 12 -4.37 7.98 -10.65
CA VAL A 12 -3.54 9.01 -10.02
C VAL A 12 -4.35 9.70 -8.93
N GLU A 13 -3.78 9.80 -7.74
CA GLU A 13 -4.35 10.56 -6.64
C GLU A 13 -3.72 11.96 -6.61
N ALA A 14 -4.51 13.01 -6.33
CA ALA A 14 -4.03 14.37 -6.26
C ALA A 14 -4.13 14.91 -4.84
N LEU A 15 -3.04 15.51 -4.35
CA LEU A 15 -3.05 16.36 -3.16
C LEU A 15 -3.28 17.80 -3.59
N ASN A 16 -4.46 18.32 -3.33
CA ASN A 16 -4.83 19.69 -3.68
C ASN A 16 -4.46 20.65 -2.55
N LEU A 17 -3.85 21.76 -2.89
CA LEU A 17 -3.46 22.80 -1.93
C LEU A 17 -4.06 24.16 -2.28
N VAL A 18 -4.45 24.90 -1.24
CA VAL A 18 -4.69 26.34 -1.28
C VAL A 18 -3.55 27.01 -0.49
N ILE A 19 -2.83 27.94 -1.10
CA ILE A 19 -1.67 28.60 -0.47
C ILE A 19 -2.01 30.05 -0.16
N LYS A 20 -1.81 30.45 1.10
CA LYS A 20 -1.92 31.84 1.56
C LYS A 20 -0.63 32.27 2.25
N GLY A 21 -0.18 33.48 1.99
CA GLY A 21 1.02 34.04 2.62
C GLY A 21 0.87 35.51 2.95
N ASP A 22 1.79 36.02 3.74
CA ASP A 22 1.83 37.44 4.15
C ASP A 22 2.22 38.36 2.99
N VAL A 23 3.08 37.88 2.08
CA VAL A 23 3.56 38.64 0.90
C VAL A 23 3.63 37.74 -0.32
N SER A 24 3.48 38.33 -1.52
CA SER A 24 3.45 37.59 -2.80
C SER A 24 4.74 36.79 -3.06
N GLY A 25 5.90 37.39 -2.76
CA GLY A 25 7.18 36.69 -2.95
C GLY A 25 7.34 35.44 -2.11
N ALA A 26 6.78 35.41 -0.89
CA ALA A 26 6.78 34.22 -0.05
C ALA A 26 5.85 33.13 -0.60
N VAL A 27 4.68 33.53 -1.12
CA VAL A 27 3.73 32.61 -1.76
C VAL A 27 4.35 31.97 -3.02
N GLU A 28 4.99 32.78 -3.88
CA GLU A 28 5.66 32.29 -5.08
C GLU A 28 6.83 31.36 -4.75
N ALA A 29 7.67 31.71 -3.77
CA ALA A 29 8.78 30.87 -3.36
C ALA A 29 8.33 29.54 -2.77
N LEU A 30 7.23 29.54 -2.01
CA LEU A 30 6.62 28.32 -1.48
C LEU A 30 6.05 27.44 -2.60
N GLU A 31 5.30 28.03 -3.53
CA GLU A 31 4.75 27.36 -4.71
C GLU A 31 5.84 26.69 -5.54
N ASP A 32 6.87 27.46 -5.92
CA ASP A 32 8.00 26.95 -6.71
C ASP A 32 8.74 25.80 -6.02
N SER A 33 8.82 25.84 -4.70
CA SER A 33 9.47 24.80 -3.91
C SER A 33 8.62 23.56 -3.79
N LEU A 34 7.30 23.71 -3.60
CA LEU A 34 6.35 22.62 -3.53
C LEU A 34 6.24 21.85 -4.86
N LEU A 35 6.23 22.57 -5.99
CA LEU A 35 6.16 21.97 -7.31
C LEU A 35 7.43 21.19 -7.74
N LYS A 36 8.54 21.37 -6.99
CA LYS A 36 9.78 20.60 -7.19
C LYS A 36 9.86 19.33 -6.36
N ILE A 37 8.86 19.06 -5.53
CA ILE A 37 8.82 17.81 -4.77
C ILE A 37 8.59 16.67 -5.75
N GLU A 38 9.57 15.79 -5.86
CA GLU A 38 9.48 14.59 -6.67
C GLU A 38 8.80 13.48 -5.86
N VAL A 39 7.73 12.92 -6.43
CA VAL A 39 7.00 11.79 -5.86
C VAL A 39 6.72 10.81 -7.00
N ASP A 40 6.28 9.61 -6.66
CA ASP A 40 5.83 8.61 -7.61
C ASP A 40 4.71 9.14 -8.52
N ASP A 41 4.70 8.71 -9.77
CA ASP A 41 3.73 9.13 -10.80
C ASP A 41 2.26 8.82 -10.46
N SER A 42 2.02 8.00 -9.44
CA SER A 42 0.68 7.67 -8.95
C SER A 42 0.06 8.75 -8.04
N VAL A 43 0.86 9.75 -7.61
CA VAL A 43 0.41 10.86 -6.77
C VAL A 43 0.89 12.19 -7.34
N GLN A 44 0.01 13.18 -7.37
CA GLN A 44 0.33 14.50 -7.86
C GLN A 44 -0.01 15.61 -6.86
N LEU A 45 0.87 16.60 -6.75
CA LEU A 45 0.60 17.85 -6.06
C LEU A 45 -0.07 18.85 -7.01
N ARG A 46 -1.18 19.47 -6.57
CA ARG A 46 -1.89 20.51 -7.33
C ARG A 46 -2.14 21.73 -6.44
N ILE A 47 -1.71 22.89 -6.90
CA ILE A 47 -2.03 24.15 -6.24
C ILE A 47 -3.25 24.73 -6.96
N ILE A 48 -4.41 24.66 -6.30
CA ILE A 48 -5.69 25.07 -6.88
C ILE A 48 -5.96 26.55 -6.70
N HIS A 49 -5.39 27.16 -5.67
CA HIS A 49 -5.50 28.59 -5.42
C HIS A 49 -4.30 29.11 -4.62
N ARG A 50 -3.92 30.37 -4.89
CA ARG A 50 -2.91 31.09 -4.15
C ARG A 50 -3.37 32.53 -3.90
N GLY A 51 -2.96 33.11 -2.76
CA GLY A 51 -3.31 34.48 -2.42
C GLY A 51 -2.48 35.04 -1.30
N VAL A 52 -2.59 36.37 -1.11
CA VAL A 52 -1.91 37.11 -0.06
C VAL A 52 -2.92 37.56 1.00
N GLY A 53 -2.51 37.58 2.25
CA GLY A 53 -3.32 37.96 3.40
C GLY A 53 -3.84 36.80 4.21
N ALA A 54 -4.69 37.09 5.18
CA ALA A 54 -5.28 36.06 6.06
C ALA A 54 -6.09 35.02 5.27
N ILE A 55 -6.17 33.80 5.82
CA ILE A 55 -7.05 32.79 5.28
C ILE A 55 -8.49 33.16 5.58
N THR A 56 -9.33 33.22 4.54
CA THR A 56 -10.71 33.68 4.59
C THR A 56 -11.71 32.53 4.44
N GLU A 57 -12.97 32.80 4.73
CA GLU A 57 -14.07 31.84 4.49
C GLU A 57 -14.16 31.40 3.02
N SER A 58 -13.83 32.28 2.07
CA SER A 58 -13.79 31.94 0.64
C SER A 58 -12.70 30.93 0.30
N ASP A 59 -11.53 31.02 0.94
CA ASP A 59 -10.44 30.04 0.78
C ASP A 59 -10.88 28.66 1.30
N VAL A 60 -11.60 28.61 2.42
CA VAL A 60 -12.16 27.38 2.98
C VAL A 60 -13.21 26.78 2.06
N ASN A 61 -14.09 27.60 1.47
CA ASN A 61 -15.10 27.12 0.51
C ASN A 61 -14.45 26.48 -0.72
N LEU A 62 -13.38 27.09 -1.26
CA LEU A 62 -12.61 26.49 -2.37
C LEU A 62 -11.99 25.14 -1.94
N ALA A 63 -11.38 25.11 -0.77
CA ALA A 63 -10.77 23.88 -0.26
C ALA A 63 -11.79 22.74 -0.03
N THR A 64 -13.01 23.07 0.37
CA THR A 64 -14.09 22.08 0.55
C THR A 64 -14.47 21.38 -0.76
N VAL A 65 -14.55 22.12 -1.87
CA VAL A 65 -14.97 21.60 -3.17
C VAL A 65 -13.96 20.56 -3.70
N ASP A 66 -12.67 20.84 -3.55
CA ASP A 66 -11.59 20.03 -4.11
C ASP A 66 -10.89 19.14 -3.05
N SER A 67 -11.43 19.05 -1.85
CA SER A 67 -10.82 18.33 -0.72
C SER A 67 -9.36 18.74 -0.48
N ALA A 68 -9.11 20.06 -0.54
CA ALA A 68 -7.77 20.62 -0.46
C ALA A 68 -7.36 20.92 0.99
N ILE A 69 -6.03 20.90 1.22
CA ILE A 69 -5.41 21.42 2.45
C ILE A 69 -5.07 22.89 2.24
N ILE A 70 -5.34 23.72 3.24
CA ILE A 70 -4.96 25.12 3.22
C ILE A 70 -3.63 25.31 3.93
N ILE A 71 -2.64 25.86 3.22
CA ILE A 71 -1.32 26.21 3.74
C ILE A 71 -1.26 27.72 4.01
N GLY A 72 -1.11 28.10 5.28
CA GLY A 72 -0.87 29.47 5.69
C GLY A 72 0.60 29.72 6.01
N PHE A 73 1.29 30.51 5.21
CA PHE A 73 2.67 30.89 5.44
C PHE A 73 2.74 32.30 6.08
N ASN A 74 3.13 32.37 7.34
CA ASN A 74 3.10 33.57 8.19
C ASN A 74 1.72 34.23 8.31
N VAL A 75 0.65 33.54 8.01
CA VAL A 75 -0.72 34.04 8.11
C VAL A 75 -1.60 33.08 8.91
N LYS A 76 -2.66 33.61 9.46
CA LYS A 76 -3.64 32.84 10.26
C LYS A 76 -5.03 32.93 9.61
N PRO A 77 -5.90 31.97 9.86
CA PRO A 77 -7.30 32.08 9.47
C PRO A 77 -8.00 33.18 10.29
N ASP A 78 -8.90 33.89 9.66
CA ASP A 78 -9.86 34.72 10.39
C ASP A 78 -10.86 33.83 11.16
N ASN A 79 -11.64 34.42 12.06
CA ASN A 79 -12.56 33.66 12.91
C ASN A 79 -13.61 32.90 12.12
N LYS A 80 -14.13 33.51 11.04
CA LYS A 80 -15.12 32.86 10.17
C LYS A 80 -14.53 31.70 9.40
N ALA A 81 -13.32 31.87 8.87
CA ALA A 81 -12.58 30.80 8.19
C ALA A 81 -12.32 29.62 9.13
N LYS A 82 -11.91 29.90 10.38
CA LYS A 82 -11.66 28.86 11.37
C LYS A 82 -12.94 28.06 11.69
N GLU A 83 -14.03 28.76 12.02
CA GLU A 83 -15.33 28.12 12.29
C GLU A 83 -15.85 27.30 11.09
N ARG A 84 -15.64 27.84 9.89
CA ARG A 84 -16.04 27.15 8.65
C ARG A 84 -15.19 25.89 8.41
N ALA A 85 -13.87 26.00 8.57
CA ALA A 85 -12.96 24.88 8.41
C ALA A 85 -13.27 23.73 9.39
N ASP A 86 -13.50 24.06 10.67
CA ASP A 86 -13.88 23.10 11.70
C ASP A 86 -15.19 22.38 11.36
N ARG A 87 -16.18 23.09 10.83
CA ARG A 87 -17.49 22.53 10.46
C ARG A 87 -17.42 21.66 9.20
N GLU A 88 -16.65 22.07 8.20
CA GLU A 88 -16.53 21.36 6.92
C GLU A 88 -15.41 20.30 6.92
N GLY A 89 -14.63 20.22 8.00
CA GLY A 89 -13.50 19.28 8.10
C GLY A 89 -12.31 19.65 7.20
N VAL A 90 -12.14 20.94 6.86
CA VAL A 90 -11.01 21.42 6.04
C VAL A 90 -9.78 21.59 6.92
N GLU A 91 -8.70 20.96 6.53
CA GLU A 91 -7.42 21.06 7.25
C GLU A 91 -6.69 22.35 6.90
N ILE A 92 -6.30 23.13 7.93
CA ILE A 92 -5.49 24.35 7.81
C ILE A 92 -4.17 24.09 8.52
N ARG A 93 -3.06 24.16 7.78
CA ARG A 93 -1.69 24.06 8.31
C ARG A 93 -1.00 25.41 8.22
N GLN A 94 -0.32 25.79 9.29
CA GLN A 94 0.37 27.10 9.40
C GLN A 94 1.86 26.88 9.55
N TYR A 95 2.65 27.62 8.79
CA TYR A 95 4.10 27.54 8.79
C TYR A 95 4.73 28.93 8.80
N SER A 96 5.90 29.04 9.41
CA SER A 96 6.78 30.21 9.34
C SER A 96 8.12 29.91 8.66
N VAL A 97 8.38 28.64 8.35
CA VAL A 97 9.61 28.18 7.71
C VAL A 97 9.23 27.32 6.51
N ILE A 98 9.76 27.65 5.32
CA ILE A 98 9.44 26.95 4.07
C ILE A 98 9.78 25.45 4.16
N TYR A 99 10.95 25.10 4.71
CA TYR A 99 11.36 23.69 4.83
C TYR A 99 10.39 22.84 5.65
N ALA A 100 9.77 23.40 6.69
CA ALA A 100 8.78 22.68 7.48
C ALA A 100 7.52 22.38 6.66
N ALA A 101 7.06 23.34 5.84
CA ALA A 101 5.94 23.13 4.94
C ALA A 101 6.24 22.06 3.89
N LEU A 102 7.44 22.11 3.28
CA LEU A 102 7.85 21.12 2.28
C LEU A 102 7.92 19.71 2.85
N GLU A 103 8.54 19.55 4.03
CA GLU A 103 8.67 18.25 4.69
C GLU A 103 7.30 17.63 5.03
N ASP A 104 6.36 18.42 5.54
CA ASP A 104 5.03 17.95 5.88
C ASP A 104 4.20 17.59 4.64
N ILE A 105 4.30 18.35 3.56
CA ILE A 105 3.62 18.04 2.30
C ILE A 105 4.23 16.82 1.63
N GLU A 106 5.55 16.68 1.64
CA GLU A 106 6.22 15.48 1.13
C GLU A 106 5.78 14.22 1.89
N LYS A 107 5.68 14.30 3.22
CA LYS A 107 5.14 13.20 4.05
C LYS A 107 3.69 12.88 3.70
N SER A 108 2.86 13.91 3.46
CA SER A 108 1.47 13.73 3.05
C SER A 108 1.36 13.04 1.69
N LEU A 109 2.17 13.45 0.71
CA LEU A 109 2.26 12.83 -0.62
C LEU A 109 2.70 11.36 -0.53
N LYS A 110 3.77 11.08 0.23
CA LYS A 110 4.23 9.70 0.47
C LYS A 110 3.17 8.83 1.17
N GLY A 111 2.38 9.43 2.07
CA GLY A 111 1.28 8.76 2.75
C GLY A 111 0.10 8.38 1.85
N MET A 112 -0.07 9.06 0.70
CA MET A 112 -1.11 8.77 -0.28
C MET A 112 -0.73 7.62 -1.23
N LEU A 113 0.57 7.25 -1.31
CA LEU A 113 1.01 6.14 -2.14
C LEU A 113 0.33 4.84 -1.71
N LYS A 114 -0.24 4.12 -2.65
CA LYS A 114 -0.78 2.78 -2.40
C LYS A 114 0.36 1.85 -2.01
N PRO A 115 0.17 0.94 -1.04
CA PRO A 115 1.19 -0.03 -0.70
C PRO A 115 1.48 -0.91 -1.91
N GLU A 116 2.73 -0.95 -2.33
CA GLU A 116 3.21 -1.95 -3.28
C GLU A 116 3.52 -3.23 -2.52
N TYR A 117 3.05 -4.35 -3.07
CA TYR A 117 3.34 -5.66 -2.51
C TYR A 117 4.30 -6.38 -3.42
N GLU A 118 5.30 -7.01 -2.83
CA GLU A 118 6.20 -7.93 -3.50
C GLU A 118 5.98 -9.36 -3.00
N GLU A 119 6.22 -10.31 -3.87
CA GLU A 119 6.18 -11.71 -3.52
C GLU A 119 7.46 -12.10 -2.79
N ALA A 120 7.33 -12.54 -1.55
CA ALA A 120 8.43 -13.07 -0.76
C ALA A 120 8.32 -14.60 -0.69
N GLN A 121 9.28 -15.29 -1.31
CA GLN A 121 9.36 -16.74 -1.24
C GLN A 121 9.68 -17.18 0.20
N LEU A 122 8.91 -18.12 0.71
CA LEU A 122 9.06 -18.66 2.06
C LEU A 122 9.84 -19.98 2.09
N GLY A 123 9.48 -20.90 1.21
CA GLY A 123 10.11 -22.21 1.15
C GLY A 123 9.53 -23.11 0.09
N THR A 124 10.17 -24.24 -0.09
CA THR A 124 9.77 -25.30 -1.03
C THR A 124 9.65 -26.64 -0.33
N ALA A 125 8.67 -27.43 -0.74
CA ALA A 125 8.50 -28.80 -0.29
C ALA A 125 8.30 -29.75 -1.47
N GLU A 126 8.85 -30.93 -1.40
CA GLU A 126 8.72 -32.01 -2.39
C GLU A 126 7.72 -33.04 -1.88
N VAL A 127 6.73 -33.39 -2.70
CA VAL A 127 5.70 -34.38 -2.38
C VAL A 127 6.31 -35.80 -2.44
N ARG A 128 6.24 -36.53 -1.34
CA ARG A 128 6.75 -37.89 -1.15
C ARG A 128 5.66 -38.92 -1.01
N GLU A 129 4.53 -38.54 -0.44
CA GLU A 129 3.39 -39.41 -0.21
C GLU A 129 2.09 -38.66 -0.42
N ILE A 130 0.99 -39.37 -0.71
CA ILE A 130 -0.31 -38.79 -0.93
C ILE A 130 -1.31 -39.46 -0.02
N PHE A 131 -2.01 -38.67 0.79
CA PHE A 131 -3.05 -39.16 1.67
C PHE A 131 -4.41 -38.57 1.24
N LYS A 132 -5.45 -39.39 1.28
CA LYS A 132 -6.81 -38.92 1.07
C LYS A 132 -7.55 -38.81 2.40
N SER A 133 -8.06 -37.64 2.69
CA SER A 133 -8.85 -37.36 3.90
C SER A 133 -10.26 -36.98 3.49
N SER A 134 -11.25 -37.61 4.14
CA SER A 134 -12.66 -37.29 3.92
C SER A 134 -13.06 -35.88 4.37
N LYS A 135 -12.24 -35.22 5.21
CA LYS A 135 -12.52 -33.88 5.75
C LYS A 135 -11.78 -32.75 5.03
N VAL A 136 -10.59 -33.01 4.48
CA VAL A 136 -9.68 -31.97 3.97
C VAL A 136 -9.29 -32.24 2.50
N GLY A 137 -9.78 -33.34 1.90
CA GLY A 137 -9.40 -33.70 0.54
C GLY A 137 -8.03 -34.37 0.46
N THR A 138 -7.23 -34.04 -0.55
CA THR A 138 -5.90 -34.62 -0.76
C THR A 138 -4.86 -33.90 0.10
N ILE A 139 -4.10 -34.69 0.86
CA ILE A 139 -2.98 -34.18 1.67
C ILE A 139 -1.66 -34.63 1.04
N ALA A 140 -0.78 -33.70 0.73
CA ALA A 140 0.55 -33.96 0.26
C ALA A 140 1.50 -34.21 1.43
N GLY A 141 1.88 -35.47 1.67
CA GLY A 141 2.99 -35.81 2.55
C GLY A 141 4.30 -35.38 1.88
N SER A 142 4.92 -34.35 2.41
CA SER A 142 6.03 -33.64 1.76
C SER A 142 7.22 -33.48 2.70
N ILE A 143 8.40 -33.37 2.12
CA ILE A 143 9.60 -32.97 2.84
C ILE A 143 9.97 -31.53 2.45
N VAL A 144 10.23 -30.66 3.43
CA VAL A 144 10.64 -29.28 3.18
C VAL A 144 12.09 -29.27 2.69
N ARG A 145 12.32 -28.73 1.49
CA ARG A 145 13.62 -28.70 0.82
C ARG A 145 14.39 -27.42 1.06
N SER A 146 13.67 -26.32 1.19
CA SER A 146 14.30 -25.02 1.49
C SER A 146 13.35 -24.14 2.29
N GLY A 147 13.89 -23.24 3.09
CA GLY A 147 13.14 -22.26 3.86
C GLY A 147 12.18 -22.87 4.86
N SER A 148 10.93 -22.41 4.87
CA SER A 148 9.88 -22.94 5.73
C SER A 148 8.52 -22.91 5.03
N ILE A 149 7.66 -23.86 5.42
CA ILE A 149 6.27 -23.89 5.00
C ILE A 149 5.41 -23.34 6.14
N LYS A 150 4.63 -22.31 5.87
CA LYS A 150 3.76 -21.69 6.87
C LYS A 150 2.29 -21.93 6.56
N ARG A 151 1.50 -22.19 7.58
CA ARG A 151 0.04 -22.28 7.48
C ARG A 151 -0.54 -20.95 7.02
N ASN A 152 -1.57 -20.98 6.19
CA ASN A 152 -2.24 -19.83 5.59
C ASN A 152 -1.40 -19.02 4.58
N SER A 153 -0.15 -19.41 4.26
CA SER A 153 0.58 -18.81 3.16
C SER A 153 -0.02 -19.18 1.80
N LEU A 154 0.34 -18.44 0.78
CA LEU A 154 0.04 -18.79 -0.60
C LEU A 154 1.02 -19.85 -1.07
N ALA A 155 0.57 -20.68 -2.01
CA ALA A 155 1.37 -21.72 -2.59
C ALA A 155 1.14 -21.82 -4.11
N ARG A 156 2.16 -22.29 -4.79
CA ARG A 156 2.07 -22.77 -6.18
C ARG A 156 2.60 -24.19 -6.23
N ILE A 157 2.09 -24.95 -7.15
CA ILE A 157 2.52 -26.34 -7.38
C ILE A 157 3.04 -26.49 -8.78
N SER A 158 4.16 -27.19 -8.92
CA SER A 158 4.80 -27.46 -10.20
C SER A 158 5.18 -28.94 -10.31
N ARG A 159 5.14 -29.45 -11.54
CA ARG A 159 5.52 -30.82 -11.91
C ARG A 159 6.51 -30.78 -13.06
N GLY A 160 7.70 -31.36 -12.84
CA GLY A 160 8.74 -31.38 -13.87
C GLY A 160 9.14 -30.00 -14.40
N GLY A 161 9.08 -28.97 -13.57
CA GLY A 161 9.39 -27.58 -13.95
C GLY A 161 8.20 -26.81 -14.58
N THR A 162 7.05 -27.47 -14.78
CA THR A 162 5.83 -26.81 -15.29
C THR A 162 4.91 -26.47 -14.15
N MET A 163 4.47 -25.21 -14.08
CA MET A 163 3.49 -24.75 -13.09
C MET A 163 2.12 -25.34 -13.41
N LEU A 164 1.49 -26.00 -12.45
CA LEU A 164 0.16 -26.58 -12.56
C LEU A 164 -0.93 -25.64 -12.03
N ALA A 165 -0.66 -24.98 -10.91
CA ALA A 165 -1.56 -24.02 -10.29
C ALA A 165 -0.78 -23.06 -9.39
N GLU A 166 -1.32 -21.84 -9.22
CA GLU A 166 -0.80 -20.80 -8.38
C GLU A 166 -1.91 -20.16 -7.53
N ASN A 167 -1.54 -19.27 -6.61
CA ASN A 167 -2.46 -18.61 -5.69
C ASN A 167 -3.31 -19.58 -4.84
N LEU A 168 -2.79 -20.78 -4.61
CA LEU A 168 -3.40 -21.76 -3.74
C LEU A 168 -3.12 -21.36 -2.28
N LYS A 169 -4.10 -21.57 -1.40
CA LYS A 169 -3.90 -21.36 0.02
C LYS A 169 -3.54 -22.66 0.72
N ILE A 170 -2.55 -22.63 1.62
CA ILE A 170 -2.31 -23.76 2.53
C ILE A 170 -3.42 -23.78 3.59
N GLU A 171 -4.39 -24.68 3.40
CA GLU A 171 -5.54 -24.81 4.28
C GLU A 171 -5.19 -25.60 5.55
N SER A 172 -4.38 -26.64 5.40
CA SER A 172 -3.91 -27.45 6.51
C SER A 172 -2.41 -27.71 6.42
N LEU A 173 -1.75 -27.62 7.56
CA LEU A 173 -0.35 -27.95 7.73
C LEU A 173 -0.22 -28.80 8.98
N LYS A 174 0.31 -30.02 8.85
CA LYS A 174 0.46 -30.97 9.95
C LYS A 174 1.87 -31.55 9.96
N ARG A 175 2.36 -31.82 11.16
CA ARG A 175 3.54 -32.63 11.38
C ARG A 175 3.15 -33.86 12.19
N PHE A 176 3.29 -35.05 11.59
CA PHE A 176 2.68 -36.29 12.07
C PHE A 176 1.15 -36.14 12.18
N LYS A 177 0.60 -36.14 13.38
CA LYS A 177 -0.84 -35.99 13.64
C LYS A 177 -1.23 -34.61 14.15
N ASP A 178 -0.24 -33.79 14.52
CA ASP A 178 -0.45 -32.49 15.15
C ASP A 178 -0.47 -31.33 14.12
N ASP A 179 -1.33 -30.38 14.35
CA ASP A 179 -1.38 -29.15 13.57
C ASP A 179 -0.12 -28.33 13.82
N ALA A 180 0.50 -27.83 12.75
CA ALA A 180 1.68 -26.99 12.79
C ALA A 180 1.39 -25.62 12.17
N ASN A 181 2.00 -24.57 12.72
CA ASN A 181 1.94 -23.23 12.14
C ASN A 181 3.05 -23.03 11.11
N GLU A 182 4.21 -23.68 11.33
CA GLU A 182 5.39 -23.60 10.49
C GLU A 182 6.16 -24.90 10.55
N VAL A 183 6.70 -25.34 9.39
CA VAL A 183 7.62 -26.48 9.28
C VAL A 183 8.86 -26.06 8.52
N LYS A 184 10.03 -26.28 9.09
CA LYS A 184 11.33 -25.86 8.55
C LYS A 184 11.95 -26.93 7.64
N THR A 185 13.03 -26.54 6.94
CA THR A 185 13.83 -27.42 6.08
C THR A 185 14.21 -28.72 6.77
N ASP A 186 14.23 -29.82 5.99
CA ASP A 186 14.54 -31.20 6.38
C ASP A 186 13.49 -31.88 7.25
N PHE A 187 12.38 -31.25 7.56
CA PHE A 187 11.26 -31.88 8.24
C PHE A 187 10.15 -32.28 7.29
N GLU A 188 9.50 -33.39 7.62
CA GLU A 188 8.32 -33.88 6.91
C GLU A 188 7.06 -33.20 7.44
N CYS A 189 6.12 -32.97 6.55
CA CYS A 189 4.82 -32.38 6.86
C CYS A 189 3.74 -32.85 5.89
N GLY A 190 2.49 -32.81 6.35
CA GLY A 190 1.30 -32.96 5.51
C GLY A 190 0.75 -31.60 5.13
N ILE A 191 0.65 -31.33 3.84
CA ILE A 191 0.17 -30.06 3.28
C ILE A 191 -1.17 -30.30 2.59
N GLY A 192 -2.21 -29.59 3.01
CA GLY A 192 -3.50 -29.53 2.31
C GLY A 192 -3.62 -28.20 1.55
N LEU A 193 -3.81 -28.26 0.25
CA LEU A 193 -4.00 -27.12 -0.63
C LEU A 193 -5.49 -26.89 -0.88
N ALA A 194 -5.96 -25.67 -0.65
CA ALA A 194 -7.35 -25.32 -0.91
C ALA A 194 -7.64 -25.35 -2.42
N GLY A 195 -8.66 -26.14 -2.81
CA GLY A 195 -9.14 -26.17 -4.19
C GLY A 195 -8.27 -26.94 -5.19
N PHE A 196 -7.20 -27.63 -4.74
CA PHE A 196 -6.33 -28.42 -5.61
C PHE A 196 -6.13 -29.84 -5.08
N ASN A 197 -6.54 -30.85 -5.83
CA ASN A 197 -6.50 -32.25 -5.44
C ASN A 197 -5.66 -33.15 -6.37
N GLU A 198 -5.18 -32.61 -7.49
CA GLU A 198 -4.43 -33.36 -8.51
C GLU A 198 -2.93 -33.42 -8.22
N ILE A 199 -2.59 -33.74 -6.97
CA ILE A 199 -1.22 -33.82 -6.49
C ILE A 199 -0.63 -35.17 -6.82
N GLU A 200 0.62 -35.20 -7.33
CA GLU A 200 1.36 -36.44 -7.61
C GLU A 200 2.71 -36.47 -6.88
N LEU A 201 3.29 -37.66 -6.81
CA LEU A 201 4.62 -37.86 -6.22
C LEU A 201 5.68 -37.09 -7.03
N GLY A 202 6.56 -36.38 -6.34
CA GLY A 202 7.59 -35.57 -6.96
C GLY A 202 7.18 -34.16 -7.33
N ASP A 203 5.92 -33.78 -7.13
CA ASP A 203 5.48 -32.38 -7.27
C ASP A 203 6.22 -31.49 -6.28
N ILE A 204 6.49 -30.27 -6.69
CA ILE A 204 7.10 -29.24 -5.85
C ILE A 204 6.04 -28.22 -5.45
N ILE A 205 5.88 -28.06 -4.16
CA ILE A 205 5.03 -27.02 -3.57
C ILE A 205 5.95 -25.88 -3.12
N GLU A 206 5.83 -24.73 -3.77
CA GLU A 206 6.53 -23.51 -3.41
C GLU A 206 5.60 -22.59 -2.67
N THR A 207 6.02 -22.08 -1.52
CA THR A 207 5.20 -21.20 -0.70
C THR A 207 5.76 -19.80 -0.67
N TYR A 208 4.86 -18.82 -0.67
CA TYR A 208 5.17 -17.41 -0.68
C TYR A 208 4.14 -16.60 0.10
N GLU A 209 4.50 -15.38 0.43
CA GLU A 209 3.58 -14.40 0.99
C GLU A 209 3.74 -13.07 0.27
N MET A 210 2.67 -12.30 0.22
CA MET A 210 2.75 -10.92 -0.27
C MET A 210 3.17 -10.04 0.90
N ARG A 211 4.33 -9.40 0.78
CA ARG A 211 4.85 -8.43 1.75
C ARG A 211 4.78 -7.03 1.18
N GLU A 212 4.43 -6.09 2.02
CA GLU A 212 4.56 -4.69 1.66
C GLU A 212 6.04 -4.36 1.42
N LYS A 213 6.32 -3.80 0.23
CA LYS A 213 7.67 -3.38 -0.15
C LYS A 213 8.12 -2.23 0.73
N PRO A 214 9.28 -2.32 1.41
CA PRO A 214 9.76 -1.21 2.22
C PRO A 214 9.96 0.01 1.31
N ARG A 215 9.36 1.13 1.70
CA ARG A 215 9.59 2.42 1.04
C ARG A 215 10.93 2.98 1.51
N VAL A 216 11.83 3.25 0.59
CA VAL A 216 13.13 3.89 0.84
C VAL A 216 12.99 5.40 0.75
#